data_eda8caea1e79d3a811f18252cbc07813
#
_entry.id   eda8caea1e79d3a811f18252cbc07813
#
_cell.length_a   1.000
_cell.length_b   1.000
_cell.length_c   1.000
_cell.angle_alpha   90.00
_cell.angle_beta   90.00
_cell.angle_gamma   90.00
#
_symmetry.space_group_name_H-M   'P 1'
#
loop_
_entity.id
_entity.type
_entity.pdbx_description
1 polymer ?
#
loop_
_entity_poly.entity_id
_entity_poly.type
_entity_poly.pdbx_seq_one_letter_code
_entity_poly.pdbx_strand_id
1 'polypeptide(L)'
;AVLNSSSLQMLASGTGSFKITASVPTNDKILFQWQESRDGGTSWFNVPETAPYSGTTTTELTLTQPDVSLTGYKYRVLLTIPSYVCAVMPLNLNADLTVYPDNDKDGVRDSQDQDDDNDGILDSYEGNGDNDQDGIPNRFDLDADGDGCLDVTEAGFSDANGDGLIGPDTVTTMFIDSLNSLGS
;
A
#
# COMPACT_ATOMS: atom_id res chain seq x y z
N ALA A 1 13.49 -19.71 15.83
CA ALA A 1 12.54 -19.07 14.92
C ALA A 1 13.28 -18.39 13.77
N VAL A 2 12.64 -18.28 12.63
CA VAL A 2 13.16 -17.67 11.41
C VAL A 2 12.09 -16.75 10.84
N LEU A 3 12.48 -15.53 10.45
CA LEU A 3 11.66 -14.62 9.68
C LEU A 3 11.73 -15.02 8.21
N ASN A 4 10.58 -15.13 7.53
CA ASN A 4 10.56 -15.60 6.15
C ASN A 4 11.00 -14.52 5.14
N SER A 5 10.90 -13.25 5.51
CA SER A 5 11.38 -12.11 4.73
C SER A 5 11.87 -10.99 5.64
N SER A 6 13.02 -10.38 5.29
CA SER A 6 13.56 -9.21 5.98
C SER A 6 13.04 -7.87 5.44
N SER A 7 12.22 -7.91 4.39
CA SER A 7 11.56 -6.72 3.83
C SER A 7 10.22 -7.09 3.20
N LEU A 8 9.28 -6.19 3.27
CA LEU A 8 8.00 -6.22 2.57
C LEU A 8 7.86 -4.94 1.76
N GLN A 9 7.61 -5.10 0.47
CA GLN A 9 7.27 -4.02 -0.44
C GLN A 9 5.86 -4.26 -0.96
N MET A 10 5.00 -3.26 -0.90
CA MET A 10 3.60 -3.38 -1.29
C MET A 10 3.02 -2.04 -1.72
N LEU A 11 1.90 -2.09 -2.42
CA LEU A 11 1.10 -0.92 -2.75
C LEU A 11 0.21 -0.50 -1.58
N ALA A 12 -0.13 0.78 -1.51
CA ALA A 12 -1.06 1.31 -0.52
C ALA A 12 -2.46 0.70 -0.65
N SER A 13 -2.86 0.33 -1.87
CA SER A 13 -4.11 -0.39 -2.18
C SER A 13 -4.09 -1.88 -1.82
N GLY A 14 -2.89 -2.46 -1.59
CA GLY A 14 -2.66 -3.90 -1.53
C GLY A 14 -2.78 -4.52 -0.14
N THR A 15 -2.48 -5.82 -0.10
CA THR A 15 -2.34 -6.60 1.14
C THR A 15 -1.01 -7.34 1.12
N GLY A 16 -0.29 -7.29 2.23
CA GLY A 16 0.96 -7.98 2.41
C GLY A 16 1.15 -8.52 3.82
N SER A 17 2.11 -9.40 4.03
CA SER A 17 2.34 -9.97 5.36
C SER A 17 3.79 -10.27 5.67
N PHE A 18 4.15 -10.13 6.94
CA PHE A 18 5.36 -10.68 7.53
C PHE A 18 5.04 -12.03 8.19
N LYS A 19 5.85 -13.04 7.89
CA LYS A 19 5.66 -14.39 8.44
C LYS A 19 6.91 -14.86 9.17
N ILE A 20 6.67 -15.59 10.27
CA ILE A 20 7.76 -16.29 10.98
C ILE A 20 7.43 -17.78 11.10
N THR A 21 8.49 -18.56 11.13
CA THR A 21 8.44 -19.97 11.52
C THR A 21 9.16 -20.11 12.85
N ALA A 22 8.45 -20.63 13.86
CA ALA A 22 9.01 -20.86 15.18
C ALA A 22 8.62 -22.26 15.68
N SER A 23 9.58 -22.96 16.26
CA SER A 23 9.36 -24.23 16.92
C SER A 23 10.17 -24.31 18.20
N VAL A 24 9.67 -25.06 19.17
CA VAL A 24 10.38 -25.45 20.39
C VAL A 24 10.45 -26.96 20.46
N PRO A 25 11.55 -27.56 21.01
CA PRO A 25 11.70 -29.01 21.12
C PRO A 25 10.65 -29.67 22.01
N THR A 26 10.04 -28.90 22.89
CA THR A 26 8.95 -29.30 23.81
C THR A 26 7.62 -28.89 23.19
N ASN A 27 6.54 -29.60 23.50
CA ASN A 27 5.18 -29.22 23.05
C ASN A 27 4.62 -27.98 23.77
N ASP A 28 5.48 -27.07 24.18
CA ASP A 28 5.09 -25.85 24.87
C ASP A 28 4.42 -24.86 23.91
N LYS A 29 3.45 -24.11 24.43
CA LYS A 29 2.78 -23.05 23.69
C LYS A 29 3.72 -21.86 23.52
N ILE A 30 3.92 -21.40 22.30
CA ILE A 30 4.58 -20.15 21.98
C ILE A 30 3.52 -19.05 21.85
N LEU A 31 3.72 -17.94 22.55
CA LEU A 31 2.95 -16.71 22.39
C LEU A 31 3.73 -15.74 21.54
N PHE A 32 3.04 -15.04 20.65
CA PHE A 32 3.61 -14.05 19.73
C PHE A 32 3.06 -12.68 20.05
N GLN A 33 3.88 -11.63 19.88
CA GLN A 33 3.47 -10.24 19.88
C GLN A 33 4.30 -9.48 18.87
N TRP A 34 3.70 -9.02 17.81
CA TRP A 34 4.35 -8.14 16.85
C TRP A 34 4.53 -6.74 17.42
N GLN A 35 5.66 -6.15 17.09
CA GLN A 35 6.01 -4.78 17.45
C GLN A 35 6.48 -4.00 16.23
N GLU A 36 6.19 -2.71 16.22
CA GLU A 36 6.65 -1.74 15.23
C GLU A 36 7.64 -0.76 15.85
N SER A 37 8.52 -0.23 15.01
CA SER A 37 9.41 0.87 15.32
C SER A 37 9.29 1.94 14.25
N ARG A 38 9.17 3.18 14.68
CA ARG A 38 9.05 4.38 13.84
C ARG A 38 10.34 5.20 13.79
N ASP A 39 11.37 4.78 14.50
CA ASP A 39 12.64 5.48 14.73
C ASP A 39 13.87 4.62 14.35
N GLY A 40 13.70 3.79 13.32
CA GLY A 40 14.79 2.96 12.78
C GLY A 40 15.17 1.76 13.66
N GLY A 41 14.35 1.39 14.65
CA GLY A 41 14.60 0.25 15.52
C GLY A 41 15.09 0.64 16.92
N THR A 42 15.03 1.93 17.28
CA THR A 42 15.44 2.42 18.60
C THR A 42 14.37 2.15 19.65
N SER A 43 13.12 2.52 19.35
CA SER A 43 11.96 2.29 20.23
C SER A 43 10.99 1.32 19.57
N TRP A 44 10.30 0.51 20.37
CA TRP A 44 9.39 -0.53 19.91
C TRP A 44 8.05 -0.48 20.64
N PHE A 45 6.96 -0.54 19.89
CA PHE A 45 5.59 -0.50 20.38
C PHE A 45 4.84 -1.74 19.89
N ASN A 46 3.94 -2.26 20.72
CA ASN A 46 3.09 -3.36 20.28
C ASN A 46 2.16 -2.89 19.15
N VAL A 47 2.14 -3.66 18.07
CA VAL A 47 1.20 -3.42 16.97
C VAL A 47 -0.22 -3.70 17.47
N PRO A 48 -1.16 -2.75 17.31
CA PRO A 48 -2.55 -2.95 17.72
C PRO A 48 -3.28 -3.88 16.73
N GLU A 49 -4.25 -4.67 17.23
CA GLU A 49 -5.13 -5.49 16.38
C GLU A 49 -6.26 -4.64 15.78
N THR A 50 -5.89 -3.65 14.98
CA THR A 50 -6.80 -2.70 14.29
C THR A 50 -6.23 -2.38 12.92
N ALA A 51 -7.08 -2.03 11.96
CA ALA A 51 -6.63 -1.64 10.64
C ALA A 51 -5.47 -0.62 10.68
N PRO A 52 -4.47 -0.74 9.82
CA PRO A 52 -4.36 -1.70 8.71
C PRO A 52 -3.87 -3.10 9.12
N TYR A 53 -3.67 -3.36 10.41
CA TYR A 53 -3.04 -4.58 10.94
C TYR A 53 -4.05 -5.65 11.34
N SER A 54 -3.63 -6.92 11.14
CA SER A 54 -4.29 -8.10 11.71
C SER A 54 -3.27 -9.20 11.97
N GLY A 55 -3.60 -10.12 12.87
CA GLY A 55 -2.72 -11.23 13.23
C GLY A 55 -1.56 -10.85 14.16
N THR A 56 -1.69 -9.78 14.92
CA THR A 56 -0.62 -9.18 15.74
C THR A 56 -0.08 -10.08 16.84
N THR A 57 -0.81 -11.14 17.18
CA THR A 57 -0.41 -12.16 18.19
C THR A 57 -0.26 -13.55 17.57
N THR A 58 -0.07 -13.63 16.27
CA THR A 58 0.09 -14.88 15.51
C THR A 58 1.45 -14.98 14.85
N THR A 59 1.71 -16.04 14.12
CA THR A 59 2.93 -16.22 13.31
C THR A 59 2.97 -15.38 12.05
N GLU A 60 1.87 -14.68 11.74
CA GLU A 60 1.74 -13.84 10.56
C GLU A 60 1.10 -12.51 10.92
N LEU A 61 1.82 -11.41 10.66
CA LEU A 61 1.29 -10.05 10.71
C LEU A 61 0.89 -9.66 9.29
N THR A 62 -0.39 -9.37 9.08
CA THR A 62 -0.95 -8.92 7.80
C THR A 62 -1.23 -7.43 7.86
N LEU A 63 -0.88 -6.72 6.78
CA LEU A 63 -1.24 -5.34 6.53
C LEU A 63 -2.18 -5.30 5.33
N THR A 64 -3.30 -4.60 5.46
CA THR A 64 -4.29 -4.41 4.39
C THR A 64 -4.49 -2.92 4.18
N GLN A 65 -4.26 -2.46 2.96
CA GLN A 65 -4.35 -1.05 2.56
C GLN A 65 -3.62 -0.11 3.53
N PRO A 66 -2.30 -0.32 3.74
CA PRO A 66 -1.53 0.53 4.64
C PRO A 66 -1.32 1.91 4.03
N ASP A 67 -1.34 2.92 4.87
CA ASP A 67 -0.95 4.28 4.48
C ASP A 67 0.53 4.36 4.12
N VAL A 68 0.89 5.18 3.13
CA VAL A 68 2.27 5.38 2.66
C VAL A 68 3.21 5.90 3.76
N SER A 69 2.68 6.57 4.78
CA SER A 69 3.45 7.05 5.94
C SER A 69 4.07 5.93 6.78
N LEU A 70 3.62 4.68 6.59
CA LEU A 70 4.24 3.52 7.22
C LEU A 70 5.55 3.08 6.54
N THR A 71 5.90 3.67 5.39
CA THR A 71 7.19 3.42 4.74
C THR A 71 8.34 3.77 5.68
N GLY A 72 9.30 2.85 5.79
CA GLY A 72 10.46 2.96 6.68
C GLY A 72 10.22 2.44 8.10
N TYR A 73 8.99 2.06 8.45
CA TYR A 73 8.76 1.37 9.72
C TYR A 73 9.46 0.01 9.71
N LYS A 74 9.92 -0.38 10.89
CA LYS A 74 10.50 -1.70 11.12
C LYS A 74 9.58 -2.54 11.99
N TYR A 75 9.54 -3.83 11.70
CA TYR A 75 8.72 -4.78 12.44
C TYR A 75 9.60 -5.87 13.05
N ARG A 76 9.20 -6.31 14.25
CA ARG A 76 9.78 -7.49 14.91
C ARG A 76 8.69 -8.25 15.65
N VAL A 77 9.01 -9.47 16.09
CA VAL A 77 8.12 -10.26 16.92
C VAL A 77 8.80 -10.63 18.24
N LEU A 78 8.04 -10.50 19.33
CA LEU A 78 8.40 -11.07 20.63
C LEU A 78 7.81 -12.46 20.72
N LEU A 79 8.64 -13.42 21.14
CA LEU A 79 8.19 -14.76 21.48
C LEU A 79 8.28 -14.95 22.98
N THR A 80 7.20 -15.50 23.56
CA THR A 80 7.13 -15.86 24.98
C THR A 80 6.70 -17.31 25.10
N ILE A 81 7.44 -18.06 25.92
CA ILE A 81 7.09 -19.43 26.28
C ILE A 81 6.73 -19.42 27.77
N PRO A 82 5.44 -19.51 28.15
CA PRO A 82 5.00 -19.32 29.52
C PRO A 82 5.60 -20.30 30.53
N SER A 83 6.00 -21.49 30.10
CA SER A 83 6.66 -22.50 30.94
C SER A 83 8.11 -22.13 31.35
N TYR A 84 8.71 -21.13 30.71
CA TYR A 84 10.08 -20.68 31.01
C TYR A 84 10.05 -19.27 31.61
N VAL A 85 10.37 -19.16 32.88
CA VAL A 85 10.26 -17.92 33.69
C VAL A 85 11.13 -16.74 33.17
N CYS A 86 12.07 -16.99 32.25
CA CYS A 86 13.00 -15.97 31.74
C CYS A 86 13.01 -15.81 30.20
N ALA A 87 12.02 -16.32 29.49
CA ALA A 87 12.07 -16.40 28.03
C ALA A 87 11.14 -15.41 27.32
N VAL A 88 11.31 -14.10 27.59
CA VAL A 88 10.90 -13.09 26.60
C VAL A 88 12.10 -12.82 25.72
N MET A 89 12.12 -13.39 24.53
CA MET A 89 13.20 -13.16 23.57
C MET A 89 12.68 -12.27 22.44
N PRO A 90 13.11 -10.99 22.38
CA PRO A 90 13.01 -10.28 21.13
C PRO A 90 13.88 -11.04 20.14
N LEU A 91 13.29 -11.60 19.11
CA LEU A 91 14.06 -12.01 17.95
C LEU A 91 14.50 -10.71 17.27
N ASN A 92 15.83 -10.52 17.18
CA ASN A 92 16.42 -9.42 16.41
C ASN A 92 16.25 -9.69 14.88
N LEU A 93 15.07 -10.05 14.47
CA LEU A 93 14.66 -10.26 13.10
C LEU A 93 13.84 -9.03 12.71
N ASN A 94 14.54 -7.95 12.39
CA ASN A 94 13.88 -6.72 11.93
C ASN A 94 13.50 -6.90 10.46
N ALA A 95 12.27 -6.55 10.14
CA ALA A 95 11.78 -6.47 8.77
C ALA A 95 11.43 -5.03 8.44
N ASP A 96 11.81 -4.59 7.25
CA ASP A 96 11.53 -3.25 6.74
C ASP A 96 10.24 -3.25 5.91
N LEU A 97 9.44 -2.19 6.03
CA LEU A 97 8.27 -1.96 5.21
C LEU A 97 8.51 -0.81 4.23
N THR A 98 8.12 -1.02 2.98
CA THR A 98 8.00 0.02 1.96
C THR A 98 6.61 -0.05 1.36
N VAL A 99 5.85 1.04 1.47
CA VAL A 99 4.53 1.20 0.87
C VAL A 99 4.66 2.20 -0.28
N TYR A 100 4.25 1.78 -1.45
CA TYR A 100 4.23 2.63 -2.64
C TYR A 100 2.84 3.22 -2.84
N PRO A 101 2.73 4.50 -3.19
CA PRO A 101 1.46 5.10 -3.62
C PRO A 101 0.88 4.37 -4.83
N ASP A 102 -0.44 4.37 -4.94
CA ASP A 102 -1.27 3.77 -5.98
C ASP A 102 -2.63 4.48 -5.86
N ASN A 103 -2.74 5.64 -6.56
CA ASN A 103 -3.83 6.60 -6.35
C ASN A 103 -5.17 6.06 -6.82
N ASP A 104 -5.22 5.54 -8.04
CA ASP A 104 -6.41 4.97 -8.66
C ASP A 104 -6.72 3.53 -8.24
N LYS A 105 -5.73 2.85 -7.59
CA LYS A 105 -5.81 1.48 -7.06
C LYS A 105 -5.90 0.40 -8.14
N ASP A 106 -5.35 0.67 -9.31
CA ASP A 106 -5.31 -0.28 -10.43
C ASP A 106 -4.25 -1.38 -10.25
N GLY A 107 -3.31 -1.19 -9.29
CA GLY A 107 -2.25 -2.15 -8.95
C GLY A 107 -0.91 -1.78 -9.58
N VAL A 108 -0.80 -0.65 -10.23
CA VAL A 108 0.44 -0.02 -10.66
C VAL A 108 0.76 1.11 -9.68
N ARG A 109 2.01 1.30 -9.31
CA ARG A 109 2.39 2.40 -8.42
C ARG A 109 2.50 3.70 -9.20
N ASP A 110 2.10 4.83 -8.64
CA ASP A 110 2.14 6.16 -9.28
C ASP A 110 3.47 6.47 -9.99
N SER A 111 4.61 6.02 -9.43
CA SER A 111 5.92 6.26 -10.05
C SER A 111 6.20 5.44 -11.31
N GLN A 112 5.35 4.53 -11.69
CA GLN A 112 5.43 3.65 -12.85
C GLN A 112 4.16 3.68 -13.70
N ASP A 113 3.12 4.33 -13.21
CA ASP A 113 1.92 4.62 -13.93
C ASP A 113 2.16 5.78 -14.91
N GLN A 114 1.35 5.91 -15.89
CA GLN A 114 1.37 6.97 -16.89
C GLN A 114 0.08 7.81 -16.85
N ASP A 115 -0.90 7.39 -16.03
CA ASP A 115 -2.22 7.94 -15.88
C ASP A 115 -2.64 7.63 -14.44
N ASP A 116 -2.13 8.46 -13.50
CA ASP A 116 -2.13 8.19 -12.04
C ASP A 116 -3.55 8.18 -11.43
N ASP A 117 -4.56 8.72 -12.13
CA ASP A 117 -5.95 8.75 -11.69
C ASP A 117 -6.93 8.00 -12.62
N ASN A 118 -6.40 7.45 -13.74
CA ASN A 118 -7.15 6.65 -14.73
C ASN A 118 -8.34 7.41 -15.38
N ASP A 119 -8.23 8.71 -15.55
CA ASP A 119 -9.22 9.51 -16.27
C ASP A 119 -9.03 9.45 -17.80
N GLY A 120 -7.87 8.92 -18.25
CA GLY A 120 -7.49 8.73 -19.65
C GLY A 120 -6.68 9.87 -20.23
N ILE A 121 -6.33 10.86 -19.44
CA ILE A 121 -5.35 11.88 -19.77
C ILE A 121 -4.03 11.44 -19.09
N LEU A 122 -2.95 11.45 -19.82
CA LEU A 122 -1.67 11.00 -19.27
C LEU A 122 -1.07 12.09 -18.35
N ASP A 123 -0.43 11.71 -17.25
CA ASP A 123 0.33 12.57 -16.33
C ASP A 123 1.21 13.61 -17.03
N SER A 124 1.79 13.19 -18.18
CA SER A 124 2.69 14.05 -18.95
C SER A 124 1.99 15.25 -19.60
N TYR A 125 0.67 15.19 -19.75
CA TYR A 125 -0.15 16.29 -20.26
C TYR A 125 -0.73 17.12 -19.11
N GLU A 126 -1.15 16.50 -18.04
CA GLU A 126 -1.75 17.16 -16.88
C GLU A 126 -0.69 17.86 -16.03
N GLY A 127 0.42 17.16 -15.78
CA GLY A 127 1.53 17.68 -14.98
C GLY A 127 1.27 17.70 -13.49
N ASN A 128 2.15 18.44 -12.76
CA ASN A 128 2.06 18.59 -11.31
C ASN A 128 1.45 19.94 -10.92
N GLY A 129 0.71 20.59 -11.83
CA GLY A 129 -0.06 21.79 -11.53
C GLY A 129 -1.20 21.47 -10.57
N ASP A 130 -1.87 22.50 -10.10
CA ASP A 130 -3.07 22.46 -9.28
C ASP A 130 -3.87 23.67 -9.78
N ASN A 131 -4.77 23.45 -10.75
CA ASN A 131 -5.39 24.51 -11.50
C ASN A 131 -6.52 25.19 -10.74
N ASP A 132 -7.25 24.43 -9.95
CA ASP A 132 -8.37 24.93 -9.14
C ASP A 132 -7.98 25.31 -7.72
N GLN A 133 -6.75 24.95 -7.29
CA GLN A 133 -6.14 25.25 -6.00
C GLN A 133 -6.82 24.55 -4.81
N ASP A 134 -7.34 23.36 -5.03
CA ASP A 134 -7.94 22.55 -3.96
C ASP A 134 -6.91 21.77 -3.15
N GLY A 135 -5.67 21.65 -3.65
CA GLY A 135 -4.54 20.98 -3.02
C GLY A 135 -4.24 19.60 -3.61
N ILE A 136 -4.97 19.18 -4.65
CA ILE A 136 -4.73 17.96 -5.42
C ILE A 136 -4.00 18.38 -6.72
N PRO A 137 -2.84 17.79 -7.05
CA PRO A 137 -2.23 18.03 -8.36
C PRO A 137 -3.09 17.46 -9.50
N ASN A 138 -3.15 18.15 -10.65
CA ASN A 138 -4.00 17.79 -11.78
C ASN A 138 -3.96 16.30 -12.14
N ARG A 139 -2.77 15.69 -12.17
CA ARG A 139 -2.57 14.26 -12.49
C ARG A 139 -3.16 13.26 -11.47
N PHE A 140 -3.77 13.73 -10.41
CA PHE A 140 -4.46 12.95 -9.39
C PHE A 140 -5.89 13.41 -9.20
N ASP A 141 -6.33 14.39 -10.01
CA ASP A 141 -7.56 15.13 -9.85
C ASP A 141 -8.46 14.91 -11.07
N LEU A 142 -9.58 14.26 -10.85
CA LEU A 142 -10.55 13.93 -11.89
C LEU A 142 -11.39 15.15 -12.39
N ASP A 143 -11.19 16.34 -11.78
CA ASP A 143 -11.85 17.61 -12.14
C ASP A 143 -10.86 18.76 -11.93
N ALA A 144 -9.75 18.71 -12.70
CA ALA A 144 -8.55 19.52 -12.48
C ALA A 144 -8.78 21.05 -12.57
N ASP A 145 -9.86 21.52 -13.16
CA ASP A 145 -10.21 22.94 -13.20
C ASP A 145 -11.35 23.32 -12.21
N GLY A 146 -11.94 22.33 -11.52
CA GLY A 146 -12.90 22.51 -10.45
C GLY A 146 -14.26 23.06 -10.90
N ASP A 147 -14.62 22.89 -12.18
CA ASP A 147 -15.88 23.43 -12.71
C ASP A 147 -17.06 22.46 -12.56
N GLY A 148 -16.79 21.21 -12.13
CA GLY A 148 -17.77 20.15 -11.89
C GLY A 148 -18.05 19.30 -13.13
N CYS A 149 -17.27 19.46 -14.19
CA CYS A 149 -17.25 18.61 -15.36
C CYS A 149 -16.00 17.76 -15.33
N LEU A 150 -16.09 16.47 -15.12
CA LEU A 150 -14.94 15.60 -14.97
C LEU A 150 -14.06 15.58 -16.24
N ASP A 151 -12.74 15.58 -16.07
CA ASP A 151 -11.72 15.69 -17.12
C ASP A 151 -11.89 14.63 -18.21
N VAL A 152 -12.24 13.39 -17.84
CA VAL A 152 -12.61 12.30 -18.76
C VAL A 152 -13.69 12.71 -19.77
N THR A 153 -14.69 13.46 -19.31
CA THR A 153 -15.79 13.94 -20.16
C THR A 153 -15.37 15.10 -21.05
N GLU A 154 -14.58 16.02 -20.51
CA GLU A 154 -14.03 17.16 -21.26
C GLU A 154 -13.05 16.73 -22.33
N ALA A 155 -12.24 15.69 -22.05
CA ALA A 155 -11.39 15.04 -23.03
C ALA A 155 -12.16 14.29 -24.14
N GLY A 156 -13.49 14.16 -23.99
CA GLY A 156 -14.38 13.55 -24.98
C GLY A 156 -14.48 12.03 -24.86
N PHE A 157 -14.08 11.47 -23.75
CA PHE A 157 -14.32 10.07 -23.44
C PHE A 157 -15.70 9.83 -22.86
N SER A 158 -16.13 8.57 -22.83
CA SER A 158 -17.42 8.19 -22.27
C SER A 158 -17.26 7.69 -20.86
N ASP A 159 -17.76 8.43 -19.92
CA ASP A 159 -17.93 8.03 -18.53
C ASP A 159 -19.40 7.62 -18.31
N ALA A 160 -19.67 6.33 -18.39
CA ALA A 160 -21.03 5.79 -18.36
C ALA A 160 -21.61 5.67 -16.94
N ASN A 161 -20.78 5.61 -15.93
CA ASN A 161 -21.16 5.49 -14.52
C ASN A 161 -20.98 6.80 -13.73
N GLY A 162 -20.26 7.78 -14.28
CA GLY A 162 -20.09 9.10 -13.66
C GLY A 162 -19.05 9.11 -12.55
N ASP A 163 -18.05 8.20 -12.61
CA ASP A 163 -17.00 8.11 -11.60
C ASP A 163 -15.71 8.87 -11.96
N GLY A 164 -15.63 9.44 -13.14
CA GLY A 164 -14.46 10.16 -13.64
C GLY A 164 -13.39 9.29 -14.27
N LEU A 165 -13.60 7.98 -14.34
CA LEU A 165 -12.61 7.04 -14.83
C LEU A 165 -12.97 6.51 -16.22
N ILE A 166 -11.97 6.13 -17.00
CA ILE A 166 -12.20 5.43 -18.27
C ILE A 166 -12.49 3.96 -18.03
N GLY A 167 -13.72 3.53 -18.35
CA GLY A 167 -14.12 2.12 -18.43
C GLY A 167 -15.06 1.69 -17.31
N PRO A 168 -15.57 0.44 -17.39
CA PRO A 168 -16.28 -0.14 -16.27
C PRO A 168 -15.28 -0.47 -15.16
N ASP A 169 -15.64 -0.36 -13.88
CA ASP A 169 -14.86 -0.62 -12.64
C ASP A 169 -13.95 -1.87 -12.61
N THR A 170 -13.49 -2.31 -13.74
CA THR A 170 -12.58 -3.43 -13.91
C THR A 170 -11.36 -2.97 -14.69
N VAL A 171 -10.22 -2.96 -14.00
CA VAL A 171 -8.87 -2.85 -14.54
C VAL A 171 -8.81 -3.32 -16.00
N THR A 172 -8.78 -2.38 -16.93
CA THR A 172 -8.65 -2.75 -18.35
C THR A 172 -7.50 -1.97 -18.96
N THR A 173 -6.36 -2.62 -19.00
CA THR A 173 -5.15 -2.27 -19.75
C THR A 173 -5.38 -2.13 -21.27
N MET A 174 -6.51 -1.63 -21.73
CA MET A 174 -6.92 -1.69 -23.13
C MET A 174 -6.72 -0.42 -23.96
N PHE A 175 -6.27 0.70 -23.39
CA PHE A 175 -6.30 1.96 -24.15
C PHE A 175 -4.97 2.52 -24.66
N ILE A 176 -3.84 1.85 -24.39
CA ILE A 176 -2.54 2.25 -24.99
C ILE A 176 -2.55 2.08 -26.53
N ASP A 177 -3.38 1.18 -27.05
CA ASP A 177 -3.42 0.90 -28.50
C ASP A 177 -4.23 1.92 -29.33
N SER A 178 -5.15 2.67 -28.70
CA SER A 178 -6.00 3.62 -29.44
C SER A 178 -5.31 4.95 -29.74
N LEU A 179 -4.45 5.43 -28.85
CA LEU A 179 -3.71 6.69 -29.06
C LEU A 179 -2.59 6.56 -30.09
N ASN A 180 -2.02 5.36 -30.27
CA ASN A 180 -1.02 5.11 -31.31
C ASN A 180 -1.61 5.06 -32.73
N SER A 181 -2.93 5.00 -32.88
CA SER A 181 -3.60 4.95 -34.18
C SER A 181 -3.97 6.32 -34.76
N LEU A 182 -3.87 7.40 -33.94
CA LEU A 182 -4.18 8.77 -34.37
C LEU A 182 -2.92 9.57 -34.80
N GLY A 183 -1.75 8.97 -34.77
CA GLY A 183 -0.45 9.58 -35.09
C GLY A 183 0.20 9.11 -36.37
N SER A 184 -0.54 8.72 -37.44
CA SER A 184 0.00 8.40 -38.75
C SER A 184 -0.79 9.03 -39.90
#